data_007421f8d67ddd7baf920bcf706b190f
#
_entry.id   007421f8d67ddd7baf920bcf706b190f
#
_cell.length_a   1.000
_cell.length_b   1.000
_cell.length_c   1.000
_cell.angle_alpha   90.00
_cell.angle_beta   90.00
_cell.angle_gamma   90.00
#
_symmetry.space_group_name_H-M   'P 1'
#
loop_
_entity.id
_entity.type
_entity.pdbx_description
1 polymer ?
#
loop_
_entity_poly.entity_id
_entity_poly.type
_entity_poly.pdbx_seq_one_letter_code
_entity_poly.pdbx_strand_id
1 'polypeptide(L)'
;CEIIDHFGNVTIDEEVIEDPNPIDPGTDPDPNPDPQPTDAPKITSSTIKLGTPVTVTEGLQVSVDITSSDKNGLTGLVVDIESPTLTPDELAGMGLASHLDLVNPGDLKTAIEGLGFPTGSNVLNQSKVTFDISDFMPLLGLLGAGTHNFIIKATDAQGTTTETLILVTE
;
A
#
# COMPACT_ATOMS: atom_id res chain seq x y z
N CYS A 1 -50.36 -13.17 -53.53
CA CYS A 1 -49.65 -13.17 -53.21
C CYS A 1 -49.22 -12.95 -52.99
N GLU A 2 -48.94 -12.93 -52.28
CA GLU A 2 -48.33 -12.79 -51.77
C GLU A 2 -47.73 -12.58 -51.29
N ILE A 3 -48.18 -12.73 -51.53
CA ILE A 3 -47.45 -12.71 -51.02
C ILE A 3 -46.94 -12.41 -50.65
N ILE A 4 -47.39 -12.63 -50.74
CA ILE A 4 -46.61 -12.58 -50.38
C ILE A 4 -46.24 -12.25 -50.00
N ASP A 5 -46.66 -12.49 -50.12
CA ASP A 5 -46.08 -12.37 -49.74
C ASP A 5 -45.84 -12.06 -49.44
N HIS A 6 -46.35 -12.32 -49.77
CA HIS A 6 -45.89 -12.21 -49.47
C HIS A 6 -45.41 -11.99 -48.96
N PHE A 7 -45.47 -12.05 -48.95
CA PHE A 7 -44.80 -12.01 -48.39
C PHE A 7 -44.12 -11.81 -47.87
N GLY A 8 -44.32 -11.95 -47.94
CA GLY A 8 -43.47 -11.87 -47.38
C GLY A 8 -43.05 -11.67 -46.89
N ASN A 9 -43.09 -11.60 -46.75
CA ASN A 9 -42.43 -11.46 -46.20
C ASN A 9 -41.89 -11.23 -45.64
N VAL A 10 -41.90 -11.18 -45.46
CA VAL A 10 -41.12 -11.05 -44.91
C VAL A 10 -40.47 -10.87 -44.34
N THR A 11 -40.47 -10.84 -44.10
CA THR A 11 -39.63 -10.71 -43.55
C THR A 11 -39.04 -10.52 -42.95
N ILE A 12 -39.27 -10.41 -42.89
CA ILE A 12 -38.47 -10.22 -42.32
C ILE A 12 -37.77 -10.19 -41.70
N ASP A 13 -37.78 -10.22 -41.45
CA ASP A 13 -36.92 -10.13 -40.91
C ASP A 13 -36.28 -10.00 -40.36
N GLU A 14 -36.30 -9.85 -40.12
CA GLU A 14 -35.52 -9.71 -39.58
C GLU A 14 -34.88 -9.50 -38.95
N GLU A 15 -35.04 -9.38 -38.90
CA GLU A 15 -34.29 -9.18 -38.28
C GLU A 15 -33.73 -9.03 -37.52
N VAL A 16 -34.12 -9.04 -37.66
CA VAL A 16 -33.39 -8.92 -36.95
C VAL A 16 -32.76 -8.82 -36.27
N ILE A 17 -33.03 -8.77 -36.17
CA ILE A 17 -32.25 -8.71 -35.53
C ILE A 17 -31.59 -8.62 -34.98
N GLU A 18 -31.58 -8.48 -34.68
CA GLU A 18 -30.80 -8.38 -34.09
C GLU A 18 -30.21 -8.20 -33.48
N ASP A 19 -30.48 -8.17 -33.36
CA ASP A 19 -29.74 -7.94 -32.68
C ASP A 19 -29.26 -7.87 -32.13
N PRO A 20 -29.40 -7.86 -32.18
CA PRO A 20 -28.71 -7.71 -31.59
C PRO A 20 -28.06 -7.63 -31.02
N ASN A 21 -28.22 -7.53 -30.72
CA ASN A 21 -27.49 -7.39 -30.14
C ASN A 21 -27.03 -7.33 -29.56
N PRO A 22 -27.12 -7.29 -29.44
CA PRO A 22 -26.55 -7.23 -28.85
C PRO A 22 -25.86 -7.19 -28.37
N ILE A 23 -25.92 -7.15 -28.19
CA ILE A 23 -25.20 -7.19 -27.74
C ILE A 23 -24.63 -7.05 -27.23
N ASP A 24 -24.80 -6.92 -27.05
CA ASP A 24 -24.21 -6.86 -26.59
C ASP A 24 -23.71 -6.76 -26.14
N PRO A 25 -23.79 -6.68 -26.04
CA PRO A 25 -23.08 -6.67 -25.48
C PRO A 25 -22.38 -6.61 -25.03
N GLY A 26 -22.35 -6.54 -24.81
CA GLY A 26 -21.61 -6.41 -24.29
C GLY A 26 -21.08 -6.38 -23.72
N THR A 27 -21.31 -6.37 -23.54
CA THR A 27 -20.73 -6.38 -22.99
C THR A 27 -20.12 -6.44 -22.34
N ASP A 28 -20.15 -6.64 -22.09
CA ASP A 28 -19.51 -6.74 -21.47
C ASP A 28 -18.88 -6.70 -20.77
N PRO A 29 -18.84 -6.76 -20.43
CA PRO A 29 -18.14 -6.61 -19.75
C PRO A 29 -17.21 -6.85 -19.18
N ASP A 30 -16.89 -6.74 -19.01
CA ASP A 30 -16.02 -6.91 -18.58
C ASP A 30 -15.67 -7.14 -17.63
N PRO A 31 -15.42 -7.44 -17.42
CA PRO A 31 -15.20 -7.66 -16.40
C PRO A 31 -14.07 -7.65 -15.96
N ASN A 32 -13.62 -7.10 -16.08
CA ASN A 32 -12.61 -6.98 -15.74
C ASN A 32 -12.45 -6.64 -14.60
N PRO A 33 -11.99 -6.97 -14.02
CA PRO A 33 -11.80 -6.74 -12.88
C PRO A 33 -11.41 -5.61 -12.57
N ASP A 34 -11.90 -5.25 -11.94
CA ASP A 34 -11.49 -4.40 -11.45
C ASP A 34 -10.33 -4.23 -11.14
N PRO A 35 -9.97 -3.40 -11.54
CA PRO A 35 -8.82 -3.02 -11.36
C PRO A 35 -8.51 -2.83 -10.05
N GLN A 36 -7.60 -3.41 -9.64
CA GLN A 36 -6.83 -2.97 -8.66
C GLN A 36 -6.79 -1.54 -8.71
N PRO A 37 -7.06 -0.86 -7.68
CA PRO A 37 -6.90 0.56 -7.63
C PRO A 37 -5.47 0.84 -7.95
N THR A 38 -5.25 1.20 -9.15
CA THR A 38 -3.93 1.56 -9.59
C THR A 38 -3.49 2.87 -8.96
N ASP A 39 -4.43 3.54 -8.31
CA ASP A 39 -4.16 4.84 -7.72
C ASP A 39 -3.90 4.78 -6.22
N ALA A 40 -3.95 3.60 -5.62
CA ALA A 40 -3.60 3.44 -4.20
C ALA A 40 -2.16 3.88 -3.97
N PRO A 41 -1.81 4.28 -2.75
CA PRO A 41 -0.46 4.76 -2.47
C PRO A 41 0.60 3.74 -2.85
N LYS A 42 1.78 4.22 -3.22
CA LYS A 42 2.91 3.35 -3.54
C LYS A 42 3.96 3.49 -2.47
N ILE A 43 4.48 2.35 -2.03
CA ILE A 43 5.55 2.29 -1.03
C ILE A 43 6.75 1.68 -1.71
N THR A 44 7.86 2.43 -1.75
CA THR A 44 9.08 1.99 -2.42
C THR A 44 10.29 2.34 -1.57
N SER A 45 11.45 1.80 -1.93
CA SER A 45 12.70 2.17 -1.30
C SER A 45 13.77 2.25 -2.37
N SER A 46 14.64 3.26 -2.27
CA SER A 46 15.75 3.43 -3.17
C SER A 46 17.01 2.77 -2.64
N THR A 47 17.02 2.37 -1.37
CA THR A 47 18.23 1.82 -0.72
C THR A 47 18.15 0.32 -0.51
N ILE A 48 16.94 -0.24 -0.39
CA ILE A 48 16.75 -1.67 -0.16
C ILE A 48 15.58 -2.17 -0.97
N LYS A 49 15.39 -3.48 -0.99
CA LYS A 49 14.26 -4.09 -1.67
C LYS A 49 13.25 -4.55 -0.63
N LEU A 50 12.08 -3.92 -0.62
CA LEU A 50 11.01 -4.29 0.28
C LEU A 50 10.54 -5.72 0.01
N GLY A 51 10.05 -6.39 1.03
CA GLY A 51 9.60 -7.78 0.93
C GLY A 51 10.72 -8.79 0.81
N THR A 52 11.99 -8.35 0.94
CA THR A 52 13.15 -9.24 0.84
C THR A 52 14.00 -9.03 2.08
N PRO A 53 14.45 -10.12 2.75
CA PRO A 53 15.31 -9.98 3.92
C PRO A 53 16.60 -9.23 3.57
N VAL A 54 16.95 -8.26 4.41
CA VAL A 54 18.17 -7.46 4.25
C VAL A 54 18.93 -7.56 5.56
N THR A 55 20.21 -8.00 5.48
CA THR A 55 21.03 -8.10 6.68
C THR A 55 21.42 -6.70 7.14
N VAL A 56 21.23 -6.45 8.42
CA VAL A 56 21.59 -5.18 9.04
C VAL A 56 23.10 -5.17 9.21
N THR A 57 23.75 -4.21 8.59
CA THR A 57 25.19 -4.03 8.69
C THR A 57 25.47 -2.61 9.13
N GLU A 58 26.69 -2.40 9.62
CA GLU A 58 27.12 -1.07 10.02
C GLU A 58 27.06 -0.16 8.80
N GLY A 59 26.32 0.93 8.91
CA GLY A 59 26.18 1.88 7.81
C GLY A 59 25.06 1.55 6.81
N LEU A 60 24.26 0.53 7.09
CA LEU A 60 23.12 0.23 6.23
C LEU A 60 22.16 1.42 6.25
N GLN A 61 21.81 1.90 5.07
CA GLN A 61 20.87 2.98 4.94
C GLN A 61 19.50 2.43 4.54
N VAL A 62 18.47 2.85 5.24
CA VAL A 62 17.10 2.40 4.98
C VAL A 62 16.21 3.62 4.84
N SER A 63 15.85 3.91 3.61
CA SER A 63 14.97 5.02 3.28
C SER A 63 13.74 4.48 2.55
N VAL A 64 12.57 4.93 2.94
CA VAL A 64 11.30 4.50 2.35
C VAL A 64 10.59 5.72 1.81
N ASP A 65 10.10 5.59 0.58
CA ASP A 65 9.33 6.62 -0.09
C ASP A 65 7.89 6.14 -0.26
N ILE A 66 6.95 6.97 0.13
CA ILE A 66 5.52 6.70 -0.01
C ILE A 66 4.94 7.81 -0.84
N THR A 67 4.24 7.46 -1.92
CA THR A 67 3.62 8.46 -2.80
C THR A 67 2.13 8.16 -2.94
N SER A 68 1.34 9.21 -2.94
CA SER A 68 -0.09 9.15 -3.19
C SER A 68 -0.38 9.97 -4.45
N SER A 69 -1.16 9.40 -5.36
CA SER A 69 -1.63 10.13 -6.53
C SER A 69 -2.94 10.85 -6.23
N ASP A 70 -3.51 10.62 -5.05
CA ASP A 70 -4.74 11.30 -4.66
C ASP A 70 -4.44 12.77 -4.38
N LYS A 71 -5.31 13.64 -4.87
CA LYS A 71 -5.12 15.09 -4.73
C LYS A 71 -5.12 15.56 -3.29
N ASN A 72 -5.70 14.77 -2.40
CA ASN A 72 -5.75 15.11 -0.98
C ASN A 72 -4.60 14.46 -0.21
N GLY A 73 -3.79 13.65 -0.89
CA GLY A 73 -2.65 12.99 -0.25
C GLY A 73 -3.04 11.83 0.65
N LEU A 74 -2.09 11.45 1.48
CA LEU A 74 -2.29 10.33 2.40
C LEU A 74 -3.28 10.68 3.51
N THR A 75 -4.10 9.72 3.88
CA THR A 75 -5.02 9.84 5.01
C THR A 75 -4.57 8.99 6.19
N GLY A 76 -3.65 8.05 5.99
CA GLY A 76 -3.14 7.21 7.05
C GLY A 76 -1.79 6.62 6.71
N LEU A 77 -0.97 6.44 7.74
CA LEU A 77 0.30 5.74 7.61
C LEU A 77 0.57 5.06 8.94
N VAL A 78 0.66 3.74 8.90
CA VAL A 78 0.86 2.92 10.09
C VAL A 78 2.06 2.01 9.85
N VAL A 79 2.84 1.79 10.91
CA VAL A 79 3.94 0.83 10.89
C VAL A 79 3.74 -0.13 12.04
N ASP A 80 3.61 -1.40 11.74
CA ASP A 80 3.54 -2.46 12.74
C ASP A 80 4.89 -3.15 12.81
N ILE A 81 5.37 -3.40 14.04
CA ILE A 81 6.69 -3.99 14.28
C ILE A 81 6.52 -5.39 14.82
N GLU A 82 7.07 -6.38 14.12
CA GLU A 82 7.09 -7.78 14.56
C GLU A 82 8.53 -8.22 14.66
N SER A 83 8.98 -8.53 15.85
CA SER A 83 10.38 -8.84 16.08
C SER A 83 10.52 -9.75 17.30
N PRO A 84 11.43 -10.72 17.26
CA PRO A 84 11.66 -11.59 18.40
C PRO A 84 12.42 -10.87 19.53
N THR A 85 13.14 -9.79 19.21
CA THR A 85 13.94 -9.06 20.21
C THR A 85 13.34 -7.70 20.55
N LEU A 86 12.52 -7.13 19.66
CA LEU A 86 11.77 -5.90 19.97
C LEU A 86 10.39 -6.28 20.49
N THR A 87 10.36 -6.88 21.66
CA THR A 87 9.09 -7.24 22.28
C THR A 87 8.31 -5.99 22.67
N PRO A 88 7.00 -6.10 22.93
CA PRO A 88 6.23 -4.94 23.37
C PRO A 88 6.84 -4.26 24.61
N ASP A 89 7.46 -5.04 25.51
CA ASP A 89 8.09 -4.48 26.69
C ASP A 89 9.36 -3.70 26.36
N GLU A 90 10.17 -4.23 25.40
CA GLU A 90 11.35 -3.52 24.95
C GLU A 90 10.98 -2.22 24.25
N LEU A 91 9.95 -2.29 23.39
CA LEU A 91 9.47 -1.10 22.70
C LEU A 91 8.94 -0.06 23.69
N ALA A 92 8.20 -0.50 24.71
CA ALA A 92 7.68 0.40 25.74
C ALA A 92 8.82 1.06 26.50
N GLY A 93 9.90 0.31 26.74
CA GLY A 93 11.10 0.86 27.41
C GLY A 93 11.76 1.97 26.60
N MET A 94 11.54 1.99 25.28
CA MET A 94 12.07 3.02 24.40
C MET A 94 11.04 4.11 24.09
N GLY A 95 9.87 4.04 24.73
CA GLY A 95 8.80 4.99 24.46
C GLY A 95 8.05 4.70 23.19
N LEU A 96 8.07 3.46 22.72
CA LEU A 96 7.43 3.05 21.48
C LEU A 96 6.39 1.96 21.74
N ALA A 97 5.75 1.52 20.68
CA ALA A 97 4.80 0.41 20.70
C ALA A 97 4.98 -0.40 19.43
N SER A 98 4.43 -1.62 19.41
CA SER A 98 4.50 -2.45 18.22
C SER A 98 3.58 -1.95 17.10
N HIS A 99 2.65 -1.06 17.42
CA HIS A 99 1.76 -0.44 16.45
C HIS A 99 1.97 1.06 16.50
N LEU A 100 2.43 1.64 15.39
CA LEU A 100 2.75 3.06 15.30
C LEU A 100 1.84 3.73 14.29
N ASP A 101 0.91 4.56 14.78
CA ASP A 101 0.07 5.40 13.91
C ASP A 101 0.81 6.71 13.71
N LEU A 102 1.36 6.90 12.51
CA LEU A 102 2.19 8.07 12.25
C LEU A 102 1.38 9.33 12.03
N VAL A 103 0.10 9.21 11.72
CA VAL A 103 -0.78 10.37 11.59
C VAL A 103 -1.20 10.88 12.96
N ASN A 104 -1.50 9.93 13.88
CA ASN A 104 -1.97 10.27 15.22
C ASN A 104 -1.10 9.57 16.27
N PRO A 105 0.17 9.93 16.38
CA PRO A 105 1.11 9.21 17.24
C PRO A 105 0.86 9.38 18.74
N GLY A 106 0.11 10.38 19.15
CA GLY A 106 -0.18 10.60 20.56
C GLY A 106 1.10 10.85 21.35
N ASP A 107 1.22 10.14 22.48
CA ASP A 107 2.37 10.28 23.36
C ASP A 107 3.65 9.70 22.77
N LEU A 108 3.53 8.89 21.73
CA LEU A 108 4.68 8.26 21.07
C LEU A 108 5.40 9.19 20.09
N LYS A 109 4.85 10.37 19.86
CA LYS A 109 5.34 11.29 18.83
C LYS A 109 6.84 11.54 18.90
N THR A 110 7.32 11.90 20.08
CA THR A 110 8.73 12.26 20.24
C THR A 110 9.65 11.07 19.95
N ALA A 111 9.27 9.89 20.41
CA ALA A 111 10.08 8.69 20.20
C ALA A 111 10.07 8.28 18.73
N ILE A 112 8.90 8.36 18.08
CA ILE A 112 8.75 8.02 16.66
C ILE A 112 9.58 8.96 15.81
N GLU A 113 9.51 10.26 16.08
CA GLU A 113 10.29 11.24 15.31
C GLU A 113 11.79 11.09 15.57
N GLY A 114 12.16 10.65 16.77
CA GLY A 114 13.55 10.38 17.10
C GLY A 114 14.15 9.22 16.31
N LEU A 115 13.30 8.37 15.72
CA LEU A 115 13.75 7.25 14.89
C LEU A 115 13.73 7.59 13.40
N GLY A 116 13.37 8.81 13.04
CA GLY A 116 13.36 9.23 11.64
C GLY A 116 12.01 9.10 10.96
N PHE A 117 10.96 8.73 11.69
CA PHE A 117 9.63 8.65 11.08
C PHE A 117 8.93 10.02 11.13
N PRO A 118 8.27 10.41 10.05
CA PRO A 118 7.43 11.62 10.05
C PRO A 118 6.14 11.36 10.81
N THR A 119 5.55 12.40 11.36
CA THR A 119 4.29 12.30 12.10
C THR A 119 3.34 13.43 11.80
N GLY A 120 2.06 13.21 12.08
CA GLY A 120 1.03 14.25 12.01
C GLY A 120 0.91 14.88 10.64
N SER A 121 1.03 16.18 10.58
CA SER A 121 0.88 16.94 9.33
C SER A 121 2.01 16.68 8.33
N ASN A 122 3.09 16.04 8.77
CA ASN A 122 4.15 15.64 7.84
C ASN A 122 3.78 14.36 7.08
N VAL A 123 2.67 13.75 7.42
CA VAL A 123 2.12 12.57 6.77
C VAL A 123 0.75 12.88 6.18
N LEU A 124 -0.13 13.42 7.01
CA LEU A 124 -1.52 13.67 6.63
C LEU A 124 -1.58 14.71 5.52
N ASN A 125 -2.32 14.37 4.47
CA ASN A 125 -2.52 15.22 3.29
C ASN A 125 -1.24 15.46 2.49
N GLN A 126 -0.23 14.61 2.66
CA GLN A 126 0.98 14.71 1.87
C GLN A 126 0.90 13.79 0.66
N SER A 127 1.26 14.30 -0.51
CA SER A 127 1.31 13.49 -1.72
C SER A 127 2.58 12.65 -1.77
N LYS A 128 3.59 13.03 -0.97
CA LYS A 128 4.81 12.25 -0.85
C LYS A 128 5.35 12.35 0.56
N VAL A 129 5.73 11.20 1.11
CA VAL A 129 6.35 11.10 2.41
C VAL A 129 7.60 10.25 2.26
N THR A 130 8.73 10.76 2.74
CA THR A 130 9.98 9.99 2.75
C THR A 130 10.43 9.92 4.20
N PHE A 131 10.83 8.74 4.65
CA PHE A 131 11.44 8.62 5.96
C PHE A 131 12.68 7.74 5.89
N ASP A 132 13.64 8.08 6.74
CA ASP A 132 14.93 7.42 6.80
C ASP A 132 15.12 6.92 8.21
N ILE A 133 15.21 5.60 8.35
CA ILE A 133 15.39 4.95 9.65
C ILE A 133 16.78 4.36 9.78
N SER A 134 17.73 4.88 9.01
CA SER A 134 19.11 4.39 9.05
C SER A 134 19.72 4.48 10.45
N ASP A 135 19.36 5.53 11.19
CA ASP A 135 19.86 5.72 12.55
C ASP A 135 19.33 4.66 13.52
N PHE A 136 18.26 3.96 13.14
CA PHE A 136 17.70 2.90 13.96
C PHE A 136 18.45 1.57 13.78
N MET A 137 19.22 1.44 12.69
CA MET A 137 19.90 0.19 12.36
C MET A 137 20.90 -0.25 13.42
N PRO A 138 21.75 0.65 13.96
CA PRO A 138 22.69 0.24 15.01
C PRO A 138 21.98 -0.30 16.25
N LEU A 139 20.81 0.28 16.58
CA LEU A 139 20.03 -0.16 17.72
C LEU A 139 19.53 -1.59 17.51
N LEU A 140 19.04 -1.90 16.32
CA LEU A 140 18.62 -3.26 16.00
C LEU A 140 19.79 -4.24 16.18
N GLY A 141 20.99 -3.85 15.72
CA GLY A 141 22.15 -4.70 15.86
C GLY A 141 22.53 -4.99 17.30
N LEU A 142 22.18 -4.10 18.23
CA LEU A 142 22.47 -4.30 19.64
C LEU A 142 21.47 -5.23 20.33
N LEU A 143 20.34 -5.47 19.72
CA LEU A 143 19.27 -6.27 20.35
C LEU A 143 19.43 -7.77 20.12
N GLY A 144 20.45 -8.16 19.38
CA GLY A 144 20.73 -9.56 19.12
C GLY A 144 20.18 -10.06 17.81
N ALA A 145 20.48 -11.29 17.50
CA ALA A 145 20.11 -11.89 16.23
C ALA A 145 18.60 -12.10 16.12
N GLY A 146 18.07 -11.81 14.93
CA GLY A 146 16.65 -12.01 14.69
C GLY A 146 16.18 -11.41 13.40
N THR A 147 14.94 -11.72 13.03
CA THR A 147 14.30 -11.12 11.87
C THR A 147 13.26 -10.13 12.35
N HIS A 148 13.39 -8.91 11.89
CA HIS A 148 12.52 -7.80 12.30
C HIS A 148 11.69 -7.37 11.11
N ASN A 149 10.38 -7.48 11.23
CA ASN A 149 9.45 -7.07 10.18
C ASN A 149 8.82 -5.74 10.55
N PHE A 150 8.95 -4.77 9.65
CA PHE A 150 8.27 -3.50 9.77
C PHE A 150 7.22 -3.46 8.67
N ILE A 151 5.98 -3.65 9.05
CA ILE A 151 4.87 -3.72 8.10
C ILE A 151 4.31 -2.32 7.93
N ILE A 152 4.56 -1.74 6.76
CA ILE A 152 4.20 -0.35 6.45
C ILE A 152 2.89 -0.36 5.69
N LYS A 153 1.92 0.38 6.19
CA LYS A 153 0.59 0.43 5.61
C LYS A 153 0.22 1.88 5.33
N ALA A 154 0.14 2.23 4.07
CA ALA A 154 -0.18 3.58 3.64
C ALA A 154 -1.58 3.61 3.05
N THR A 155 -2.38 4.62 3.42
CA THR A 155 -3.78 4.73 2.99
C THR A 155 -4.03 6.11 2.44
N ASP A 156 -4.82 6.19 1.37
CA ASP A 156 -5.37 7.45 0.87
C ASP A 156 -6.83 7.19 0.44
N ALA A 157 -7.45 8.14 -0.23
CA ALA A 157 -8.85 8.01 -0.63
C ALA A 157 -9.07 6.94 -1.70
N GLN A 158 -8.01 6.49 -2.36
CA GLN A 158 -8.10 5.48 -3.42
C GLN A 158 -7.90 4.07 -2.90
N GLY A 159 -7.25 3.91 -1.75
CA GLY A 159 -7.07 2.59 -1.18
C GLY A 159 -5.91 2.52 -0.20
N THR A 160 -5.52 1.29 0.12
CA THR A 160 -4.43 1.02 1.06
C THR A 160 -3.42 0.09 0.41
N THR A 161 -2.15 0.42 0.60
CA THR A 161 -1.03 -0.43 0.17
C THR A 161 -0.24 -0.84 1.39
N THR A 162 0.19 -2.09 1.42
CA THR A 162 0.99 -2.64 2.51
C THR A 162 2.27 -3.24 1.94
N GLU A 163 3.40 -2.88 2.54
CA GLU A 163 4.69 -3.43 2.18
C GLU A 163 5.44 -3.77 3.46
N THR A 164 6.30 -4.76 3.39
CA THR A 164 7.07 -5.19 4.55
C THR A 164 8.55 -4.94 4.34
N LEU A 165 9.15 -4.25 5.29
CA LEU A 165 10.59 -4.10 5.37
C LEU A 165 11.08 -5.21 6.30
N ILE A 166 11.94 -6.09 5.77
CA ILE A 166 12.43 -7.25 6.53
C ILE A 166 13.91 -7.07 6.80
N LEU A 167 14.26 -6.85 8.06
CA LEU A 167 15.66 -6.64 8.48
C LEU A 167 16.12 -7.84 9.31
N VAL A 168 17.32 -8.29 9.03
CA VAL A 168 17.88 -9.46 9.72
C VAL A 168 19.15 -9.04 10.45
N THR A 169 19.21 -9.31 11.75
CA THR A 169 20.42 -9.11 12.57
C THR A 169 21.06 -10.46 12.85
N GLU A 170 22.40 -10.51 12.96
CA GLU A 170 23.14 -11.73 13.21
C GLU A 170 23.97 -11.64 14.47
#